data_16fdf2eb7afe0428b7c861ba1cea495a
#
_entry.id   16fdf2eb7afe0428b7c861ba1cea495a
#
_cell.length_a   1.000
_cell.length_b   1.000
_cell.length_c   1.000
_cell.angle_alpha   90.00
_cell.angle_beta   90.00
_cell.angle_gamma   90.00
#
_symmetry.space_group_name_H-M   'P 1'
#
loop_
_entity.id
_entity.type
_entity.pdbx_description
1 polymer ?
#
loop_
_entity_poly.entity_id
_entity_poly.type
_entity_poly.pdbx_seq_one_letter_code
_entity_poly.pdbx_strand_id
1 'polypeptide(L)'
;AIMVTMAGGKTALEKEIGMNNILFFLLPKAMCAFLDEDSTIRQAMEKMESAGYSSIPILNKRGEYRGTLTEGDLLWALKYLCFMDMRQAEIHRISEISRRKDNVPVRVTTSMHDLIDRASTQNFVPVVDDKDAFIGIVTRRSIIQYCKQTLFPED
;
A
#
# COMPACT_ATOMS: atom_id res chain seq x y z
N ALA A 1 21.22 -9.35 32.58
CA ALA A 1 20.28 -9.84 31.56
C ALA A 1 20.90 -11.08 30.89
N ILE A 2 20.28 -12.23 31.06
CA ILE A 2 20.73 -13.48 30.46
C ILE A 2 20.18 -13.53 29.02
N MET A 3 21.10 -13.47 28.06
CA MET A 3 20.75 -13.73 26.64
C MET A 3 20.67 -15.25 26.46
N VAL A 4 19.46 -15.77 26.24
CA VAL A 4 19.28 -17.16 25.81
C VAL A 4 19.28 -17.17 24.29
N THR A 5 20.40 -17.63 23.72
CA THR A 5 20.51 -17.85 22.26
C THR A 5 19.91 -19.21 21.96
N MET A 6 18.75 -19.22 21.32
CA MET A 6 18.23 -20.46 20.73
C MET A 6 18.84 -20.63 19.34
N ALA A 7 19.31 -21.82 19.04
CA ALA A 7 19.98 -22.14 17.78
C ALA A 7 19.10 -21.84 16.58
N GLY A 8 19.53 -20.90 15.74
CA GLY A 8 18.91 -20.56 14.45
C GLY A 8 17.72 -19.62 14.49
N GLY A 9 17.31 -19.08 15.63
CA GLY A 9 16.22 -18.12 15.77
C GLY A 9 16.70 -16.72 16.19
N LYS A 10 16.00 -15.68 15.76
CA LYS A 10 16.20 -14.32 16.30
C LYS A 10 15.96 -14.31 17.80
N THR A 11 16.76 -13.55 18.55
CA THR A 11 16.55 -13.37 19.99
C THR A 11 15.18 -12.72 20.25
N ALA A 12 14.66 -12.87 21.50
CA ALA A 12 13.42 -12.21 21.89
C ALA A 12 13.50 -10.68 21.68
N LEU A 13 14.67 -10.08 21.96
CA LEU A 13 14.93 -8.66 21.73
C LEU A 13 14.93 -8.29 20.25
N GLU A 14 15.55 -9.12 19.40
CA GLU A 14 15.53 -8.90 17.93
C GLU A 14 14.13 -9.06 17.35
N LYS A 15 13.32 -9.96 17.88
CA LYS A 15 11.90 -10.09 17.53
C LYS A 15 11.12 -8.87 17.98
N GLU A 16 11.33 -8.39 19.19
CA GLU A 16 10.67 -7.22 19.75
C GLU A 16 11.05 -5.93 18.98
N ILE A 17 12.34 -5.73 18.69
CA ILE A 17 12.82 -4.61 17.87
C ILE A 17 12.29 -4.71 16.44
N GLY A 18 12.31 -5.89 15.83
CA GLY A 18 11.78 -6.12 14.49
C GLY A 18 10.27 -5.92 14.43
N MET A 19 9.53 -6.33 15.44
CA MET A 19 8.07 -6.18 15.53
C MET A 19 7.62 -4.74 15.77
N ASN A 20 8.48 -3.88 16.29
CA ASN A 20 8.20 -2.46 16.52
C ASN A 20 8.68 -1.56 15.37
N ASN A 21 9.25 -2.12 14.31
CA ASN A 21 9.70 -1.38 13.15
C ASN A 21 8.77 -1.66 11.96
N ILE A 22 8.17 -0.62 11.41
CA ILE A 22 7.24 -0.75 10.27
C ILE A 22 7.88 -1.38 9.04
N LEU A 23 9.20 -1.25 8.86
CA LEU A 23 9.94 -1.89 7.77
C LEU A 23 9.88 -3.42 7.82
N PHE A 24 9.60 -4.00 9.00
CA PHE A 24 9.39 -5.45 9.13
C PHE A 24 8.18 -5.94 8.33
N PHE A 25 7.17 -5.09 8.18
CA PHE A 25 5.91 -5.39 7.47
C PHE A 25 5.89 -4.86 6.04
N LEU A 26 6.95 -4.19 5.62
CA LEU A 26 6.99 -3.54 4.31
C LEU A 26 7.01 -4.57 3.18
N LEU A 27 6.04 -4.45 2.28
CA LEU A 27 6.14 -4.99 0.93
C LEU A 27 6.89 -3.95 0.10
N PRO A 28 8.16 -4.21 -0.31
CA PRO A 28 8.97 -3.20 -0.97
C PRO A 28 8.42 -2.83 -2.35
N LYS A 29 8.72 -1.62 -2.79
CA LYS A 29 8.26 -1.06 -4.08
C LYS A 29 8.51 -2.01 -5.26
N ALA A 30 9.64 -2.69 -5.30
CA ALA A 30 9.97 -3.64 -6.36
C ALA A 30 8.98 -4.82 -6.46
N MET A 31 8.26 -5.13 -5.40
CA MET A 31 7.25 -6.20 -5.33
C MET A 31 5.82 -5.67 -5.38
N CYS A 32 5.63 -4.36 -5.41
CA CYS A 32 4.31 -3.73 -5.50
C CYS A 32 3.95 -3.45 -6.96
N ALA A 33 2.66 -3.57 -7.28
CA ALA A 33 2.12 -2.91 -8.45
C ALA A 33 1.80 -1.45 -8.09
N PHE A 34 2.06 -0.54 -9.01
CA PHE A 34 1.69 0.87 -8.91
C PHE A 34 1.42 1.44 -10.31
N LEU A 35 0.71 2.55 -10.36
CA LEU A 35 0.42 3.28 -11.57
C LEU A 35 1.30 4.51 -11.69
N ASP A 36 1.67 4.85 -12.92
CA ASP A 36 2.16 6.17 -13.26
C ASP A 36 0.96 7.15 -13.32
N GLU A 37 1.12 8.36 -12.79
CA GLU A 37 0.06 9.37 -12.80
C GLU A 37 -0.40 9.77 -14.22
N ASP A 38 0.44 9.54 -15.23
CA ASP A 38 0.14 9.79 -16.64
C ASP A 38 -0.56 8.61 -17.36
N SER A 39 -0.83 7.51 -16.65
CA SER A 39 -1.49 6.34 -17.23
C SER A 39 -2.90 6.69 -17.74
N THR A 40 -3.29 6.05 -18.85
CA THR A 40 -4.69 6.09 -19.29
C THR A 40 -5.58 5.26 -18.37
N ILE A 41 -6.87 5.51 -18.41
CA ILE A 41 -7.87 4.71 -17.65
C ILE A 41 -7.77 3.24 -18.05
N ARG A 42 -7.62 2.94 -19.34
CA ARG A 42 -7.46 1.57 -19.82
C ARG A 42 -6.20 0.90 -19.29
N GLN A 43 -5.06 1.58 -19.31
CA GLN A 43 -3.81 1.04 -18.75
C GLN A 43 -3.93 0.76 -17.24
N ALA A 44 -4.62 1.63 -16.51
CA ALA A 44 -4.89 1.42 -15.09
C ALA A 44 -5.74 0.17 -14.85
N MET A 45 -6.81 -0.02 -15.63
CA MET A 45 -7.69 -1.19 -15.55
C MET A 45 -6.91 -2.48 -15.80
N GLU A 46 -6.12 -2.53 -16.87
CA GLU A 46 -5.33 -3.69 -17.23
C GLU A 46 -4.29 -4.04 -16.14
N LYS A 47 -3.65 -3.03 -15.57
CA LYS A 47 -2.66 -3.25 -14.51
C LYS A 47 -3.30 -3.74 -13.22
N MET A 48 -4.44 -3.19 -12.82
CA MET A 48 -5.17 -3.64 -11.64
C MET A 48 -5.70 -5.06 -11.80
N GLU A 49 -6.22 -5.41 -12.97
CA GLU A 49 -6.66 -6.76 -13.30
C GLU A 49 -5.48 -7.75 -13.22
N SER A 50 -4.38 -7.45 -13.88
CA SER A 50 -3.17 -8.29 -13.88
C SER A 50 -2.58 -8.48 -12.48
N ALA A 51 -2.55 -7.43 -11.67
CA ALA A 51 -2.03 -7.48 -10.31
C ALA A 51 -3.01 -8.08 -9.29
N GLY A 52 -4.30 -8.14 -9.61
CA GLY A 52 -5.36 -8.56 -8.70
C GLY A 52 -5.62 -7.55 -7.57
N TYR A 53 -5.34 -6.28 -7.80
CA TYR A 53 -5.52 -5.23 -6.80
C TYR A 53 -6.91 -4.58 -6.90
N SER A 54 -7.57 -4.40 -5.77
CA SER A 54 -8.81 -3.60 -5.67
C SER A 54 -8.53 -2.10 -5.52
N SER A 55 -7.34 -1.76 -5.09
CA SER A 55 -6.82 -0.40 -5.03
C SER A 55 -5.31 -0.40 -5.22
N ILE A 56 -4.78 0.61 -5.88
CA ILE A 56 -3.39 0.66 -6.34
C ILE A 56 -2.78 2.05 -6.11
N PRO A 57 -1.52 2.11 -5.63
CA PRO A 57 -0.82 3.39 -5.50
C PRO A 57 -0.56 4.05 -6.85
N ILE A 58 -0.60 5.37 -6.87
CA ILE A 58 -0.23 6.22 -8.00
C ILE A 58 1.05 6.95 -7.66
N LEU A 59 2.04 6.88 -8.53
CA LEU A 59 3.32 7.57 -8.39
C LEU A 59 3.52 8.57 -9.53
N ASN A 60 4.26 9.64 -9.23
CA ASN A 60 4.77 10.54 -10.27
C ASN A 60 6.12 10.05 -10.84
N LYS A 61 6.68 10.79 -11.79
CA LYS A 61 7.97 10.46 -12.43
C LYS A 61 9.15 10.48 -11.48
N ARG A 62 9.04 11.17 -10.32
CA ARG A 62 10.06 11.20 -9.28
C ARG A 62 9.96 10.02 -8.32
N GLY A 63 8.95 9.16 -8.49
CA GLY A 63 8.67 8.05 -7.58
C GLY A 63 7.97 8.46 -6.28
N GLU A 64 7.42 9.66 -6.23
CA GLU A 64 6.65 10.14 -5.08
C GLU A 64 5.22 9.62 -5.13
N TYR A 65 4.67 9.26 -3.96
CA TYR A 65 3.28 8.85 -3.82
C TYR A 65 2.34 10.03 -4.07
N ARG A 66 1.39 9.85 -4.99
CA ARG A 66 0.44 10.90 -5.39
C ARG A 66 -1.00 10.61 -4.99
N GLY A 67 -1.31 9.38 -4.70
CA GLY A 67 -2.65 8.99 -4.32
C GLY A 67 -2.92 7.51 -4.56
N THR A 68 -4.17 7.12 -4.39
CA THR A 68 -4.64 5.73 -4.55
C THR A 68 -5.83 5.69 -5.49
N LEU A 69 -5.76 4.83 -6.50
CA LEU A 69 -6.87 4.56 -7.39
C LEU A 69 -7.59 3.28 -6.97
N THR A 70 -8.91 3.34 -6.85
CA THR A 70 -9.76 2.20 -6.51
C THR A 70 -10.55 1.70 -7.71
N GLU A 71 -11.03 0.46 -7.65
CA GLU A 71 -11.98 -0.09 -8.62
C GLU A 71 -13.26 0.77 -8.71
N GLY A 72 -13.73 1.31 -7.57
CA GLY A 72 -14.86 2.23 -7.55
C GLY A 72 -14.60 3.54 -8.30
N ASP A 73 -13.40 4.09 -8.18
CA ASP A 73 -13.00 5.30 -8.93
C ASP A 73 -13.03 5.03 -10.44
N LEU A 74 -12.53 3.87 -10.87
CA LEU A 74 -12.57 3.45 -12.28
C LEU A 74 -14.00 3.22 -12.77
N LEU A 75 -14.84 2.58 -11.97
CA LEU A 75 -16.24 2.35 -12.32
C LEU A 75 -16.98 3.65 -12.61
N TRP A 76 -16.83 4.62 -11.73
CA TRP A 76 -17.51 5.93 -11.91
C TRP A 76 -16.89 6.76 -13.04
N ALA A 77 -15.56 6.64 -13.25
CA ALA A 77 -14.90 7.26 -14.40
C ALA A 77 -15.41 6.67 -15.72
N LEU A 78 -15.56 5.36 -15.82
CA LEU A 78 -16.13 4.70 -16.98
C LEU A 78 -17.56 5.17 -17.26
N LYS A 79 -18.38 5.32 -16.21
CA LYS A 79 -19.75 5.75 -16.34
C LYS A 79 -19.87 7.22 -16.78
N TYR A 80 -19.17 8.11 -16.10
CA TYR A 80 -19.38 9.56 -16.23
C TYR A 80 -18.40 10.27 -17.16
N LEU A 81 -17.17 9.78 -17.27
CA LEU A 81 -16.15 10.39 -18.14
C LEU A 81 -16.06 9.69 -19.50
N CYS A 82 -16.15 8.36 -19.50
CA CYS A 82 -16.01 7.54 -20.70
C CYS A 82 -17.33 7.07 -21.30
N PHE A 83 -18.48 7.32 -20.66
CA PHE A 83 -19.81 6.90 -21.13
C PHE A 83 -19.90 5.40 -21.44
N MET A 84 -19.19 4.57 -20.66
CA MET A 84 -19.04 3.12 -20.85
C MET A 84 -18.42 2.72 -22.20
N ASP A 85 -17.75 3.64 -22.89
CA ASP A 85 -17.01 3.36 -24.12
C ASP A 85 -15.52 3.15 -23.80
N MET A 86 -15.03 1.94 -24.05
CA MET A 86 -13.62 1.59 -23.78
C MET A 86 -12.63 2.35 -24.67
N ARG A 87 -13.06 2.86 -25.82
CA ARG A 87 -12.23 3.74 -26.65
C ARG A 87 -11.95 5.07 -25.96
N GLN A 88 -12.90 5.56 -25.17
CA GLN A 88 -12.72 6.75 -24.34
C GLN A 88 -11.75 6.50 -23.20
N ALA A 89 -11.72 5.29 -22.65
CA ALA A 89 -10.76 4.88 -21.62
C ALA A 89 -9.30 4.87 -22.11
N GLU A 90 -9.07 4.76 -23.42
CA GLU A 90 -7.74 4.89 -24.04
C GLU A 90 -7.29 6.36 -24.19
N ILE A 91 -8.22 7.29 -24.21
CA ILE A 91 -7.97 8.72 -24.43
C ILE A 91 -7.84 9.45 -23.09
N HIS A 92 -8.71 9.13 -22.14
CA HIS A 92 -8.73 9.78 -20.83
C HIS A 92 -7.66 9.19 -19.88
N ARG A 93 -7.05 10.08 -19.10
CA ARG A 93 -6.02 9.72 -18.13
C ARG A 93 -6.59 9.62 -16.73
N ILE A 94 -5.92 8.84 -15.88
CA ILE A 94 -6.32 8.71 -14.46
C ILE A 94 -6.23 10.02 -13.70
N SER A 95 -5.41 10.97 -14.14
CA SER A 95 -5.32 12.33 -13.58
C SER A 95 -6.63 13.12 -13.71
N GLU A 96 -7.50 12.75 -14.66
CA GLU A 96 -8.81 13.37 -14.85
C GLU A 96 -9.89 12.82 -13.90
N ILE A 97 -9.60 11.74 -13.20
CA ILE A 97 -10.55 11.10 -12.28
C ILE A 97 -10.59 11.87 -10.95
N SER A 98 -11.79 12.25 -10.54
CA SER A 98 -12.04 12.76 -9.20
C SER A 98 -12.10 11.58 -8.21
N ARG A 99 -10.99 11.29 -7.53
CA ARG A 99 -10.92 10.21 -6.55
C ARG A 99 -11.66 10.59 -5.27
N ARG A 100 -12.34 9.61 -4.66
CA ARG A 100 -13.10 9.85 -3.44
C ARG A 100 -12.21 10.06 -2.22
N LYS A 101 -11.16 9.25 -2.10
CA LYS A 101 -10.25 9.28 -0.95
C LYS A 101 -8.94 8.61 -1.30
N ASP A 102 -7.85 9.29 -1.03
CA ASP A 102 -6.52 8.70 -1.09
C ASP A 102 -6.13 8.07 0.25
N ASN A 103 -5.38 6.97 0.20
CA ASN A 103 -4.77 6.43 1.40
C ASN A 103 -3.68 7.39 1.89
N VAL A 104 -3.67 7.64 3.20
CA VAL A 104 -2.69 8.53 3.83
C VAL A 104 -1.40 7.76 4.05
N PRO A 105 -0.25 8.24 3.53
CA PRO A 105 1.03 7.58 3.71
C PRO A 105 1.56 7.78 5.13
N VAL A 106 2.49 6.90 5.52
CA VAL A 106 3.29 7.04 6.73
C VAL A 106 4.78 7.06 6.38
N ARG A 107 5.58 7.63 7.27
CA ARG A 107 7.04 7.60 7.17
C ARG A 107 7.60 6.36 7.88
N VAL A 108 8.83 5.97 7.54
CA VAL A 108 9.52 4.83 8.17
C VAL A 108 9.67 4.96 9.67
N THR A 109 9.65 6.19 10.20
CA THR A 109 9.75 6.49 11.63
C THR A 109 8.42 6.44 12.38
N THR A 110 7.31 6.17 11.68
CA THR A 110 5.98 6.08 12.28
C THR A 110 5.91 4.96 13.31
N SER A 111 5.21 5.21 14.41
CA SER A 111 4.99 4.21 15.45
C SER A 111 4.08 3.06 14.98
N MET A 112 4.21 1.90 15.62
CA MET A 112 3.28 0.78 15.36
C MET A 112 1.84 1.13 15.70
N HIS A 113 1.61 1.94 16.74
CA HIS A 113 0.28 2.42 17.08
C HIS A 113 -0.35 3.19 15.92
N ASP A 114 0.37 4.17 15.36
CA ASP A 114 -0.14 4.99 14.25
C ASP A 114 -0.31 4.17 12.97
N LEU A 115 0.58 3.20 12.72
CA LEU A 115 0.46 2.27 11.59
C LEU A 115 -0.82 1.42 11.70
N ILE A 116 -1.09 0.85 12.87
CA ILE A 116 -2.29 0.05 13.15
C ILE A 116 -3.54 0.91 12.99
N ASP A 117 -3.51 2.12 13.49
CA ASP A 117 -4.62 3.07 13.37
C ASP A 117 -4.93 3.40 11.89
N ARG A 118 -3.90 3.65 11.09
CA ARG A 118 -4.06 3.81 9.62
C ARG A 118 -4.64 2.57 8.95
N ALA A 119 -4.13 1.38 9.28
CA ALA A 119 -4.61 0.11 8.71
C ALA A 119 -6.06 -0.20 9.09
N SER A 120 -6.60 0.39 10.16
CA SER A 120 -8.02 0.22 10.54
C SER A 120 -8.98 0.88 9.54
N THR A 121 -8.55 1.93 8.85
CA THR A 121 -9.35 2.71 7.90
C THR A 121 -8.90 2.59 6.44
N GLN A 122 -7.74 1.99 6.20
CA GLN A 122 -7.13 1.83 4.88
C GLN A 122 -6.79 0.36 4.64
N ASN A 123 -7.05 -0.15 3.45
CA ASN A 123 -6.73 -1.53 3.09
C ASN A 123 -5.23 -1.78 2.95
N PHE A 124 -4.48 -0.76 2.61
CA PHE A 124 -3.02 -0.72 2.72
C PHE A 124 -2.55 0.67 3.15
N VAL A 125 -1.34 0.74 3.66
CA VAL A 125 -0.71 1.99 4.09
C VAL A 125 0.52 2.22 3.23
N PRO A 126 0.54 3.27 2.38
CA PRO A 126 1.74 3.64 1.64
C PRO A 126 2.84 4.08 2.61
N VAL A 127 4.08 3.69 2.32
CA VAL A 127 5.24 4.10 3.11
C VAL A 127 6.17 4.94 2.25
N VAL A 128 6.56 6.07 2.77
CA VAL A 128 7.48 7.02 2.12
C VAL A 128 8.72 7.25 2.99
N ASP A 129 9.82 7.59 2.33
CA ASP A 129 11.06 7.98 3.00
C ASP A 129 11.04 9.47 3.44
N ASP A 130 12.17 9.95 3.93
CA ASP A 130 12.36 11.34 4.37
C ASP A 130 12.28 12.38 3.23
N LYS A 131 12.38 11.93 1.98
CA LYS A 131 12.27 12.74 0.75
C LYS A 131 10.93 12.59 0.04
N ASP A 132 9.93 11.98 0.71
CA ASP A 132 8.61 11.66 0.14
C ASP A 132 8.62 10.64 -1.00
N ALA A 133 9.73 9.93 -1.23
CA ALA A 133 9.77 8.84 -2.18
C ALA A 133 9.00 7.62 -1.66
N PHE A 134 8.18 7.04 -2.52
CA PHE A 134 7.45 5.82 -2.21
C PHE A 134 8.41 4.63 -2.14
N ILE A 135 8.43 3.93 -1.01
CA ILE A 135 9.30 2.77 -0.80
C ILE A 135 8.57 1.44 -0.73
N GLY A 136 7.27 1.46 -0.59
CA GLY A 136 6.43 0.26 -0.53
C GLY A 136 5.13 0.48 0.21
N ILE A 137 4.47 -0.62 0.55
CA ILE A 137 3.20 -0.61 1.29
C ILE A 137 3.27 -1.55 2.49
N VAL A 138 2.45 -1.26 3.49
CA VAL A 138 2.08 -2.21 4.54
C VAL A 138 0.62 -2.58 4.34
N THR A 139 0.33 -3.87 4.16
CA THR A 139 -1.03 -4.34 3.94
C THR A 139 -1.79 -4.50 5.26
N ARG A 140 -3.10 -4.29 5.23
CA ARG A 140 -3.98 -4.59 6.37
C ARG A 140 -3.82 -6.04 6.82
N ARG A 141 -3.69 -6.95 5.86
CA ARG A 141 -3.50 -8.38 6.13
C ARG A 141 -2.27 -8.64 7.00
N SER A 142 -1.12 -8.03 6.70
CA SER A 142 0.10 -8.21 7.48
C SER A 142 -0.04 -7.67 8.90
N ILE A 143 -0.76 -6.57 9.09
CA ILE A 143 -1.05 -6.01 10.42
C ILE A 143 -2.00 -6.92 11.20
N ILE A 144 -3.04 -7.44 10.59
CA ILE A 144 -3.97 -8.38 11.25
C ILE A 144 -3.23 -9.66 11.65
N GLN A 145 -2.35 -10.18 10.81
CA GLN A 145 -1.52 -11.35 11.14
C GLN A 145 -0.60 -11.09 12.33
N TYR A 146 0.01 -9.92 12.38
CA TYR A 146 0.82 -9.48 13.53
C TYR A 146 -0.02 -9.42 14.82
N CYS A 147 -1.19 -8.79 14.78
CA CYS A 147 -2.09 -8.72 15.93
C CYS A 147 -2.52 -10.11 16.39
N LYS A 148 -2.84 -11.01 15.44
CA LYS A 148 -3.21 -12.39 15.75
C LYS A 148 -2.08 -13.13 16.48
N GLN A 149 -0.86 -13.05 15.97
CA GLN A 149 0.30 -13.69 16.59
C GLN A 149 0.63 -13.13 17.98
N THR A 150 0.38 -11.83 18.19
CA THR A 150 0.61 -11.17 19.47
C THR A 150 -0.45 -11.55 20.50
N LEU A 151 -1.72 -11.64 20.10
CA LEU A 151 -2.84 -11.94 20.99
C LEU A 151 -3.02 -13.45 21.23
N PHE A 152 -2.67 -14.27 20.25
CA PHE A 152 -2.83 -15.73 20.27
C PHE A 152 -1.54 -16.40 19.80
N PRO A 153 -0.46 -16.32 20.59
CA PRO A 153 0.79 -16.98 20.23
C PRO A 153 0.54 -18.50 20.11
N GLU A 154 1.01 -19.07 19.02
CA GLU A 154 1.08 -20.54 18.88
C GLU A 154 2.19 -21.05 19.80
N ASP A 155 1.89 -22.10 20.56
CA ASP A 155 2.84 -22.77 21.47
C ASP A 155 4.04 -23.40 20.72
#